data_5f427299cead71b9f66fc5d5973372bf
#
_entry.id   5f427299cead71b9f66fc5d5973372bf
#
_cell.length_a   1.000
_cell.length_b   1.000
_cell.length_c   1.000
_cell.angle_alpha   90.00
_cell.angle_beta   90.00
_cell.angle_gamma   90.00
#
_symmetry.space_group_name_H-M   'P 1'
#
loop_
_entity.id
_entity.type
_entity.pdbx_description
1 polymer ?
#
loop_
_entity_poly.entity_id
_entity_poly.type
_entity_poly.pdbx_seq_one_letter_code
_entity_poly.pdbx_strand_id
1 'polypeptide(L)'
;ACLVGSEMCIRDSHASQTGKGTDDGLMRLKTHIVDYYRREGHGADGWVLKGDVRHFFASIDHRKLKRKLKAVLDKRGVDPRVYELLCIYIDVMEDGLPLGYQTSQLFALMFLDEFDHIIKEKYRIKYYGRYMDDFYIICPDKQKLQCILKDVRALMDSYGLELNQKTAIFPLRNGIDFLGFHSYLTETGAVIQKLRRESAQRMK
;
A
#
# COMPACT_ATOMS: atom_id res chain seq x y z
N ALA A 1 -18.87 0.10 10.30
CA ALA A 1 -18.72 -1.29 9.86
C ALA A 1 -17.68 -1.36 8.76
N CYS A 2 -16.64 -2.16 8.95
CA CYS A 2 -15.53 -2.27 8.00
C CYS A 2 -15.99 -3.08 6.78
N LEU A 3 -16.06 -2.45 5.62
CA LEU A 3 -16.42 -3.10 4.34
C LEU A 3 -15.25 -3.88 3.72
N VAL A 4 -14.04 -3.68 4.21
CA VAL A 4 -12.80 -4.16 3.58
C VAL A 4 -12.06 -5.14 4.50
N GLY A 5 -11.71 -6.30 3.97
CA GLY A 5 -10.68 -7.23 4.39
C GLY A 5 -10.72 -7.83 5.81
N SER A 6 -9.87 -8.81 6.03
CA SER A 6 -9.57 -9.33 7.36
C SER A 6 -8.87 -8.24 8.20
N GLU A 7 -9.04 -8.24 9.52
CA GLU A 7 -8.44 -7.25 10.44
C GLU A 7 -6.92 -7.07 10.24
N MET A 8 -6.25 -8.07 9.68
CA MET A 8 -4.81 -8.06 9.47
C MET A 8 -4.39 -7.20 8.27
N CYS A 9 -5.15 -7.22 7.16
CA CYS A 9 -4.87 -6.39 5.97
C CYS A 9 -5.16 -4.92 6.23
N ILE A 10 -6.21 -4.61 6.98
CA ILE A 10 -6.55 -3.25 7.40
C ILE A 10 -5.47 -2.65 8.30
N ARG A 11 -4.75 -3.45 9.07
CA ARG A 11 -3.72 -2.97 10.00
C ARG A 11 -2.52 -2.35 9.30
N ASP A 12 -2.12 -2.88 8.16
CA ASP A 12 -0.93 -2.45 7.42
C ASP A 12 -1.25 -1.48 6.26
N SER A 13 -2.55 -1.18 6.03
CA SER A 13 -3.01 -0.10 5.17
C SER A 13 -3.32 1.15 6.02
N HIS A 14 -2.65 2.27 5.72
CA HIS A 14 -2.66 3.47 6.56
C HIS A 14 -3.49 4.62 5.98
N ALA A 15 -4.21 4.40 4.88
CA ALA A 15 -5.00 5.43 4.23
C ALA A 15 -6.48 5.34 4.61
N SER A 16 -7.14 6.51 4.72
CA SER A 16 -8.61 6.65 4.79
C SER A 16 -9.32 5.84 5.89
N GLN A 17 -8.66 5.62 7.01
CA GLN A 17 -9.24 4.98 8.19
C GLN A 17 -9.18 5.92 9.38
N THR A 18 -10.19 5.87 10.25
CA THR A 18 -10.23 6.68 11.48
C THR A 18 -8.99 6.40 12.32
N GLY A 19 -8.24 7.45 12.68
CA GLY A 19 -7.00 7.36 13.45
C GLY A 19 -5.78 6.91 12.65
N LYS A 20 -5.89 6.72 11.33
CA LYS A 20 -4.78 6.40 10.43
C LYS A 20 -4.61 7.48 9.38
N GLY A 21 -3.37 7.83 9.09
CA GLY A 21 -3.01 8.86 8.13
C GLY A 21 -1.53 8.81 7.81
N THR A 22 -1.02 9.90 7.25
CA THR A 22 0.41 10.04 6.92
C THR A 22 1.30 9.81 8.13
N ASP A 23 0.92 10.37 9.29
CA ASP A 23 1.72 10.25 10.53
C ASP A 23 1.74 8.81 11.05
N ASP A 24 0.60 8.09 11.01
CA ASP A 24 0.52 6.68 11.39
C ASP A 24 1.37 5.82 10.45
N GLY A 25 1.31 6.05 9.13
CA GLY A 25 2.14 5.36 8.15
C GLY A 25 3.65 5.57 8.40
N LEU A 26 4.07 6.80 8.72
CA LEU A 26 5.44 7.13 9.04
C LEU A 26 5.89 6.53 10.38
N MET A 27 5.04 6.55 11.39
CA MET A 27 5.30 5.92 12.69
C MET A 27 5.44 4.39 12.52
N ARG A 28 4.60 3.78 11.70
CA ARG A 28 4.65 2.35 11.40
C ARG A 28 5.95 1.99 10.69
N LEU A 29 6.34 2.75 9.66
CA LEU A 29 7.63 2.55 8.99
C LEU A 29 8.79 2.64 9.98
N LYS A 30 8.81 3.66 10.84
CA LYS A 30 9.83 3.81 11.88
C LYS A 30 9.86 2.57 12.80
N THR A 31 8.71 2.11 13.26
CA THR A 31 8.60 0.91 14.11
C THR A 31 9.13 -0.32 13.39
N HIS A 32 8.79 -0.50 12.10
CA HIS A 32 9.27 -1.63 11.31
C HIS A 32 10.79 -1.64 11.16
N ILE A 33 11.41 -0.48 10.91
CA ILE A 33 12.88 -0.38 10.79
C ILE A 33 13.54 -0.68 12.14
N VAL A 34 13.02 -0.14 13.26
CA VAL A 34 13.56 -0.39 14.61
C VAL A 34 13.41 -1.86 15.01
N ASP A 35 12.23 -2.45 14.77
CA ASP A 35 11.96 -3.85 15.09
C ASP A 35 12.82 -4.79 14.24
N TYR A 36 13.00 -4.48 12.96
CA TYR A 36 13.90 -5.21 12.07
C TYR A 36 15.33 -5.20 12.61
N TYR A 37 15.85 -4.01 12.92
CA TYR A 37 17.20 -3.83 13.48
C TYR A 37 17.41 -4.61 14.78
N ARG A 38 16.45 -4.54 15.71
CA ARG A 38 16.60 -5.11 17.07
C ARG A 38 16.34 -6.62 17.11
N ARG A 39 15.30 -7.10 16.43
CA ARG A 39 14.82 -8.47 16.58
C ARG A 39 15.47 -9.45 15.63
N GLU A 40 15.77 -9.01 14.43
CA GLU A 40 16.40 -9.88 13.44
C GLU A 40 17.93 -9.94 13.61
N GLY A 41 18.52 -9.06 14.46
CA GLY A 41 19.96 -9.02 14.72
C GLY A 41 20.80 -8.66 13.50
N HIS A 42 20.16 -8.16 12.44
CA HIS A 42 20.80 -7.95 11.14
C HIS A 42 21.35 -6.53 10.96
N GLY A 43 21.19 -5.65 11.96
CA GLY A 43 21.56 -4.25 11.79
C GLY A 43 20.84 -3.61 10.60
N ALA A 44 21.60 -2.95 9.73
CA ALA A 44 21.11 -2.40 8.47
C ALA A 44 21.24 -3.38 7.30
N ASP A 45 21.64 -4.62 7.55
CA ASP A 45 21.83 -5.67 6.53
C ASP A 45 20.48 -6.28 6.16
N GLY A 46 19.80 -5.64 5.23
CA GLY A 46 18.51 -6.07 4.74
C GLY A 46 18.19 -5.41 3.42
N TRP A 47 17.07 -5.82 2.84
CA TRP A 47 16.62 -5.33 1.54
C TRP A 47 15.23 -4.74 1.67
N VAL A 48 14.99 -3.72 0.87
CA VAL A 48 13.69 -3.05 0.76
C VAL A 48 13.19 -3.21 -0.65
N LEU A 49 11.96 -3.68 -0.81
CA LEU A 49 11.18 -3.47 -2.02
C LEU A 49 10.29 -2.26 -1.78
N LYS A 50 10.49 -1.21 -2.57
CA LYS A 50 9.68 0.02 -2.56
C LYS A 50 9.06 0.20 -3.92
N GLY A 51 7.77 0.50 -3.96
CA GLY A 51 7.07 0.74 -5.21
C GLY A 51 5.78 1.51 -5.01
N ASP A 52 5.25 1.99 -6.13
CA ASP A 52 3.95 2.64 -6.26
C ASP A 52 3.31 2.26 -7.60
N VAL A 53 1.99 2.42 -7.69
CA VAL A 53 1.24 2.17 -8.92
C VAL A 53 1.11 3.46 -9.71
N ARG A 54 1.46 3.41 -10.99
CA ARG A 54 1.39 4.54 -11.89
C ARG A 54 -0.06 4.94 -12.16
N HIS A 55 -0.38 6.23 -12.00
CA HIS A 55 -1.72 6.78 -12.26
C HIS A 55 -2.87 5.97 -11.62
N PHE A 56 -2.67 5.45 -10.42
CA PHE A 56 -3.52 4.44 -9.78
C PHE A 56 -5.01 4.73 -9.90
N PHE A 57 -5.48 5.87 -9.39
CA PHE A 57 -6.90 6.22 -9.40
C PHE A 57 -7.48 6.31 -10.81
N ALA A 58 -6.74 6.87 -11.76
CA ALA A 58 -7.16 7.00 -13.15
C ALA A 58 -7.13 5.67 -13.92
N SER A 59 -6.40 4.67 -13.42
CA SER A 59 -6.23 3.36 -14.09
C SER A 59 -7.14 2.27 -13.52
N ILE A 60 -8.01 2.57 -12.55
CA ILE A 60 -8.91 1.58 -11.97
C ILE A 60 -10.02 1.23 -12.97
N ASP A 61 -10.06 -0.04 -13.41
CA ASP A 61 -11.11 -0.57 -14.28
C ASP A 61 -12.42 -0.74 -13.50
N HIS A 62 -13.47 -0.01 -13.93
CA HIS A 62 -14.80 -0.03 -13.28
C HIS A 62 -15.42 -1.42 -13.26
N ARG A 63 -15.27 -2.22 -14.32
CA ARG A 63 -15.86 -3.56 -14.38
C ARG A 63 -15.24 -4.49 -13.37
N LYS A 64 -13.91 -4.44 -13.21
CA LYS A 64 -13.18 -5.23 -12.22
C LYS A 64 -13.52 -4.77 -10.80
N LEU A 65 -13.58 -3.46 -10.57
CA LEU A 65 -13.97 -2.88 -9.29
C LEU A 65 -15.40 -3.28 -8.90
N LYS A 66 -16.37 -3.11 -9.80
CA LYS A 66 -17.77 -3.49 -9.57
C LYS A 66 -17.94 -4.99 -9.28
N ARG A 67 -17.17 -5.86 -9.97
CA ARG A 67 -17.16 -7.30 -9.69
C ARG A 67 -16.66 -7.60 -8.28
N LYS A 68 -15.56 -6.99 -7.84
CA LYS A 68 -15.06 -7.14 -6.47
C LYS A 68 -16.06 -6.61 -5.45
N LEU A 69 -16.61 -5.41 -5.68
CA LEU A 69 -17.62 -4.81 -4.82
C LEU A 69 -18.82 -5.72 -4.65
N LYS A 70 -19.37 -6.24 -5.76
CA LYS A 70 -20.49 -7.15 -5.72
C LYS A 70 -20.21 -8.39 -4.89
N ALA A 71 -19.06 -9.04 -5.11
CA ALA A 71 -18.65 -10.22 -4.35
C ALA A 71 -18.56 -9.96 -2.83
N VAL A 72 -18.05 -8.79 -2.43
CA VAL A 72 -17.96 -8.40 -1.02
C VAL A 72 -19.34 -8.15 -0.41
N LEU A 73 -20.23 -7.46 -1.12
CA LEU A 73 -21.57 -7.13 -0.64
C LEU A 73 -22.45 -8.38 -0.55
N ASP A 74 -22.42 -9.24 -1.57
CA ASP A 74 -23.17 -10.52 -1.61
C ASP A 74 -22.75 -11.43 -0.43
N LYS A 75 -21.43 -11.56 -0.19
CA LYS A 75 -20.91 -12.36 0.94
C LYS A 75 -21.40 -11.85 2.30
N ARG A 76 -21.72 -10.56 2.41
CA ARG A 76 -22.18 -9.92 3.66
C ARG A 76 -23.69 -9.80 3.76
N GLY A 77 -24.43 -10.25 2.75
CA GLY A 77 -25.89 -10.15 2.72
C GLY A 77 -26.41 -8.71 2.71
N VAL A 78 -25.65 -7.78 2.10
CA VAL A 78 -26.04 -6.36 2.00
C VAL A 78 -27.15 -6.20 0.97
N ASP A 79 -28.11 -5.30 1.23
CA ASP A 79 -29.21 -4.99 0.31
C ASP A 79 -28.67 -4.65 -1.09
N PRO A 80 -29.18 -5.30 -2.17
CA PRO A 80 -28.74 -5.06 -3.54
C PRO A 80 -28.78 -3.58 -3.98
N ARG A 81 -29.71 -2.80 -3.44
CA ARG A 81 -29.81 -1.35 -3.72
C ARG A 81 -28.55 -0.57 -3.33
N VAL A 82 -27.82 -1.05 -2.32
CA VAL A 82 -26.54 -0.45 -1.93
C VAL A 82 -25.51 -0.63 -3.04
N TYR A 83 -25.48 -1.80 -3.69
CA TYR A 83 -24.59 -2.03 -4.83
C TYR A 83 -24.91 -1.09 -6.00
N GLU A 84 -26.17 -0.91 -6.33
CA GLU A 84 -26.62 0.01 -7.39
C GLU A 84 -26.18 1.44 -7.10
N LEU A 85 -26.41 1.90 -5.87
CA LEU A 85 -25.97 3.23 -5.41
C LEU A 85 -24.44 3.42 -5.53
N LEU A 86 -23.68 2.44 -5.09
CA LEU A 86 -22.21 2.49 -5.15
C LEU A 86 -21.68 2.46 -6.60
N CYS A 87 -22.39 1.77 -7.51
CA CYS A 87 -22.06 1.80 -8.93
C CYS A 87 -22.20 3.21 -9.53
N ILE A 88 -23.18 4.00 -9.11
CA ILE A 88 -23.35 5.39 -9.54
C ILE A 88 -22.11 6.23 -9.15
N TYR A 89 -21.57 6.03 -7.95
CA TYR A 89 -20.35 6.73 -7.53
C TYR A 89 -19.08 6.26 -8.28
N ILE A 90 -19.04 5.00 -8.71
CA ILE A 90 -17.93 4.50 -9.54
C ILE A 90 -18.01 5.13 -10.94
N ASP A 91 -19.22 5.28 -11.50
CA ASP A 91 -19.44 5.77 -12.86
C ASP A 91 -19.50 7.32 -12.98
N VAL A 92 -19.10 8.03 -11.93
CA VAL A 92 -19.05 9.53 -11.97
C VAL A 92 -18.06 10.00 -13.06
N MET A 93 -17.00 9.24 -13.32
CA MET A 93 -16.07 9.47 -14.44
C MET A 93 -16.22 8.35 -15.44
N GLU A 94 -15.80 8.60 -16.68
CA GLU A 94 -15.80 7.58 -17.73
C GLU A 94 -14.76 6.49 -17.45
N ASP A 95 -13.58 6.89 -16.98
CA ASP A 95 -12.49 6.02 -16.59
C ASP A 95 -11.93 6.38 -15.22
N GLY A 96 -11.51 5.38 -14.46
CA GLY A 96 -10.88 5.55 -13.16
C GLY A 96 -11.81 6.08 -12.07
N LEU A 97 -11.21 6.58 -10.99
CA LEU A 97 -11.93 7.15 -9.85
C LEU A 97 -11.55 8.61 -9.62
N PRO A 98 -12.52 9.48 -9.32
CA PRO A 98 -12.24 10.89 -9.04
C PRO A 98 -11.40 11.06 -7.77
N LEU A 99 -10.40 11.93 -7.83
CA LEU A 99 -9.60 12.30 -6.67
C LEU A 99 -10.41 13.19 -5.69
N GLY A 100 -10.14 13.03 -4.40
CA GLY A 100 -10.75 13.85 -3.35
C GLY A 100 -12.06 13.30 -2.76
N TYR A 101 -12.68 12.32 -3.37
CA TYR A 101 -13.86 11.65 -2.80
C TYR A 101 -13.48 10.56 -1.82
N GLN A 102 -14.10 10.52 -0.64
CA GLN A 102 -13.86 9.45 0.34
C GLN A 102 -14.26 8.06 -0.19
N THR A 103 -15.33 8.01 -0.98
CA THR A 103 -15.77 6.76 -1.64
C THR A 103 -14.71 6.21 -2.60
N SER A 104 -14.05 7.08 -3.37
CA SER A 104 -12.95 6.67 -4.26
C SER A 104 -11.79 6.06 -3.50
N GLN A 105 -11.46 6.62 -2.34
CA GLN A 105 -10.40 6.07 -1.48
C GLN A 105 -10.78 4.70 -0.93
N LEU A 106 -12.04 4.49 -0.53
CA LEU A 106 -12.52 3.19 -0.07
C LEU A 106 -12.48 2.14 -1.20
N PHE A 107 -12.91 2.52 -2.40
CA PHE A 107 -12.85 1.65 -3.57
C PHE A 107 -11.41 1.29 -3.95
N ALA A 108 -10.49 2.24 -3.89
CA ALA A 108 -9.07 2.04 -4.14
C ALA A 108 -8.45 1.05 -3.13
N LEU A 109 -8.78 1.16 -1.85
CA LEU A 109 -8.35 0.21 -0.82
C LEU A 109 -8.85 -1.20 -1.10
N MET A 110 -10.15 -1.34 -1.42
CA MET A 110 -10.75 -2.62 -1.75
C MET A 110 -10.17 -3.21 -3.04
N PHE A 111 -9.83 -2.38 -4.03
CA PHE A 111 -9.28 -2.83 -5.29
C PHE A 111 -7.93 -3.54 -5.12
N LEU A 112 -7.08 -3.05 -4.20
CA LEU A 112 -5.77 -3.63 -3.88
C LEU A 112 -5.76 -4.60 -2.68
N ASP A 113 -6.91 -5.03 -2.17
CA ASP A 113 -6.98 -5.95 -1.02
C ASP A 113 -6.22 -7.27 -1.27
N GLU A 114 -6.35 -7.85 -2.47
CA GLU A 114 -5.64 -9.07 -2.84
C GLU A 114 -4.11 -8.91 -2.86
N PHE A 115 -3.61 -7.71 -3.16
CA PHE A 115 -2.20 -7.40 -3.04
C PHE A 115 -1.73 -7.53 -1.59
N ASP A 116 -2.48 -6.99 -0.64
CA ASP A 116 -2.17 -7.10 0.79
C ASP A 116 -2.17 -8.58 1.25
N HIS A 117 -3.14 -9.38 0.79
CA HIS A 117 -3.21 -10.81 1.07
C HIS A 117 -2.01 -11.59 0.53
N ILE A 118 -1.57 -11.32 -0.69
CA ILE A 118 -0.37 -11.96 -1.25
C ILE A 118 0.85 -11.68 -0.36
N ILE A 119 1.06 -10.44 0.06
CA ILE A 119 2.21 -10.07 0.89
C ILE A 119 2.13 -10.71 2.28
N LYS A 120 0.95 -10.67 2.91
CA LYS A 120 0.78 -11.10 4.31
C LYS A 120 0.57 -12.61 4.46
N GLU A 121 -0.22 -13.23 3.60
CA GLU A 121 -0.62 -14.62 3.77
C GLU A 121 0.27 -15.58 2.97
N LYS A 122 0.50 -15.30 1.67
CA LYS A 122 1.34 -16.15 0.83
C LYS A 122 2.81 -16.03 1.25
N TYR A 123 3.33 -14.80 1.36
CA TYR A 123 4.75 -14.57 1.65
C TYR A 123 5.06 -14.41 3.14
N ARG A 124 4.05 -14.24 3.99
CA ARG A 124 4.16 -14.05 5.45
C ARG A 124 5.15 -12.95 5.82
N ILE A 125 5.09 -11.82 5.10
CA ILE A 125 5.95 -10.69 5.35
C ILE A 125 5.50 -9.97 6.62
N LYS A 126 6.43 -9.77 7.55
CA LYS A 126 6.19 -9.09 8.83
C LYS A 126 6.25 -7.57 8.68
N TYR A 127 7.25 -7.08 7.97
CA TYR A 127 7.53 -5.64 7.82
C TYR A 127 7.04 -5.13 6.47
N TYR A 128 5.77 -4.85 6.40
CA TYR A 128 5.05 -4.36 5.23
C TYR A 128 4.18 -3.17 5.63
N GLY A 129 4.10 -2.16 4.79
CA GLY A 129 3.15 -1.07 4.92
C GLY A 129 2.77 -0.50 3.55
N ARG A 130 1.51 -0.10 3.43
CA ARG A 130 0.95 0.51 2.23
C ARG A 130 0.11 1.74 2.58
N TYR A 131 0.28 2.79 1.79
CA TYR A 131 -0.58 3.96 1.81
C TYR A 131 -1.13 4.20 0.40
N MET A 132 -2.37 3.80 0.16
CA MET A 132 -2.99 3.72 -1.17
C MET A 132 -2.17 2.85 -2.12
N ASP A 133 -1.54 3.46 -3.12
CA ASP A 133 -0.70 2.87 -4.14
C ASP A 133 0.78 2.77 -3.75
N ASP A 134 1.20 3.53 -2.74
CA ASP A 134 2.58 3.59 -2.27
C ASP A 134 2.85 2.54 -1.19
N PHE A 135 3.84 1.65 -1.40
CA PHE A 135 4.12 0.53 -0.48
C PHE A 135 5.61 0.30 -0.27
N TYR A 136 5.93 -0.33 0.87
CA TYR A 136 7.26 -0.85 1.17
C TYR A 136 7.21 -2.23 1.80
N ILE A 137 8.24 -3.02 1.57
CA ILE A 137 8.48 -4.32 2.20
C ILE A 137 9.94 -4.37 2.64
N ILE A 138 10.20 -4.75 3.91
CA ILE A 138 11.55 -4.97 4.44
C ILE A 138 11.73 -6.47 4.67
N CYS A 139 12.81 -7.04 4.13
CA CYS A 139 13.10 -8.47 4.22
C CYS A 139 14.62 -8.72 4.21
N PRO A 140 15.17 -9.67 4.97
CA PRO A 140 16.58 -10.03 4.90
C PRO A 140 16.94 -10.69 3.55
N ASP A 141 15.99 -11.36 2.91
CA ASP A 141 16.23 -12.15 1.70
C ASP A 141 15.83 -11.36 0.43
N LYS A 142 16.85 -10.99 -0.36
CA LYS A 142 16.68 -10.31 -1.64
C LYS A 142 15.97 -11.17 -2.68
N GLN A 143 16.24 -12.47 -2.71
CA GLN A 143 15.63 -13.38 -3.68
C GLN A 143 14.13 -13.50 -3.41
N LYS A 144 13.75 -13.58 -2.13
CA LYS A 144 12.33 -13.55 -1.73
C LYS A 144 11.64 -12.27 -2.22
N LEU A 145 12.28 -11.11 -2.10
CA LEU A 145 11.72 -9.85 -2.63
C LEU A 145 11.60 -9.84 -4.16
N GLN A 146 12.52 -10.50 -4.88
CA GLN A 146 12.41 -10.66 -6.34
C GLN A 146 11.21 -11.53 -6.73
N CYS A 147 10.95 -12.62 -6.00
CA CYS A 147 9.76 -13.45 -6.20
C CYS A 147 8.48 -12.65 -5.92
N ILE A 148 8.45 -11.91 -4.82
CA ILE A 148 7.32 -11.02 -4.47
C ILE A 148 7.09 -10.00 -5.59
N LEU A 149 8.12 -9.32 -6.07
CA LEU A 149 8.00 -8.32 -7.13
C LEU A 149 7.44 -8.92 -8.43
N LYS A 150 7.85 -10.14 -8.78
CA LYS A 150 7.31 -10.87 -9.94
C LYS A 150 5.80 -11.13 -9.80
N ASP A 151 5.37 -11.65 -8.64
CA ASP A 151 3.96 -11.93 -8.39
C ASP A 151 3.12 -10.66 -8.32
N VAL A 152 3.67 -9.60 -7.71
CA VAL A 152 3.01 -8.29 -7.64
C VAL A 152 2.83 -7.71 -9.05
N ARG A 153 3.83 -7.80 -9.93
CA ARG A 153 3.69 -7.36 -11.32
C ARG A 153 2.59 -8.14 -12.05
N ALA A 154 2.60 -9.47 -11.93
CA ALA A 154 1.55 -10.30 -12.54
C ALA A 154 0.14 -9.95 -12.03
N LEU A 155 0.01 -9.66 -10.74
CA LEU A 155 -1.25 -9.19 -10.17
C LEU A 155 -1.67 -7.83 -10.75
N MET A 156 -0.75 -6.87 -10.79
CA MET A 156 -1.02 -5.53 -11.34
C MET A 156 -1.43 -5.63 -12.81
N ASP A 157 -0.71 -6.41 -13.62
CA ASP A 157 -1.07 -6.67 -15.02
C ASP A 157 -2.48 -7.26 -15.15
N SER A 158 -2.85 -8.21 -14.26
CA SER A 158 -4.20 -8.80 -14.24
C SER A 158 -5.31 -7.77 -13.94
N TYR A 159 -4.95 -6.70 -13.22
CA TYR A 159 -5.86 -5.59 -12.93
C TYR A 159 -5.83 -4.48 -13.99
N GLY A 160 -4.91 -4.55 -14.94
CA GLY A 160 -4.67 -3.47 -15.91
C GLY A 160 -3.94 -2.27 -15.28
N LEU A 161 -3.21 -2.52 -14.18
CA LEU A 161 -2.40 -1.54 -13.48
C LEU A 161 -0.92 -1.72 -13.83
N GLU A 162 -0.17 -0.63 -13.79
CA GLU A 162 1.28 -0.64 -14.03
C GLU A 162 2.03 -0.12 -12.80
N LEU A 163 3.06 -0.85 -12.37
CA LEU A 163 3.97 -0.33 -11.34
C LEU A 163 4.83 0.78 -11.92
N ASN A 164 5.08 1.81 -11.13
CA ASN A 164 5.98 2.89 -11.51
C ASN A 164 7.40 2.32 -11.80
N GLN A 165 8.07 2.88 -12.79
CA GLN A 165 9.43 2.49 -13.16
C GLN A 165 10.45 2.66 -12.03
N LYS A 166 10.16 3.51 -11.03
CA LYS A 166 10.97 3.69 -9.82
C LYS A 166 10.84 2.54 -8.81
N THR A 167 9.93 1.56 -9.06
CA THR A 167 9.79 0.38 -8.21
C THR A 167 11.08 -0.43 -8.22
N ALA A 168 11.73 -0.55 -7.07
CA ALA A 168 13.07 -1.12 -6.97
C ALA A 168 13.29 -1.89 -5.68
N ILE A 169 14.25 -2.82 -5.73
CA ILE A 169 14.81 -3.51 -4.57
C ILE A 169 16.19 -2.92 -4.30
N PHE A 170 16.41 -2.43 -3.08
CA PHE A 170 17.66 -1.80 -2.67
C PHE A 170 18.00 -2.14 -1.21
N PRO A 171 19.26 -1.95 -0.77
CA PRO A 171 19.66 -2.19 0.62
C PRO A 171 18.96 -1.25 1.59
N LEU A 172 18.55 -1.76 2.76
CA LEU A 172 17.90 -0.98 3.84
C LEU A 172 18.77 0.21 4.31
N ARG A 173 20.10 0.06 4.29
CA ARG A 173 21.04 1.13 4.64
C ARG A 173 20.91 2.41 3.79
N ASN A 174 20.31 2.31 2.61
CA ASN A 174 20.06 3.47 1.76
C ASN A 174 18.89 4.34 2.26
N GLY A 175 18.15 3.88 3.29
CA GLY A 175 16.94 4.52 3.76
C GLY A 175 15.73 4.26 2.84
N ILE A 176 14.56 4.66 3.31
CA ILE A 176 13.27 4.43 2.62
C ILE A 176 12.58 5.77 2.43
N ASP A 177 12.24 6.08 1.18
CA ASP A 177 11.39 7.22 0.84
C ASP A 177 9.92 6.79 0.95
N PHE A 178 9.15 7.38 1.86
CA PHE A 178 7.76 7.07 2.06
C PHE A 178 6.98 8.30 2.54
N LEU A 179 5.83 8.56 1.96
CA LEU A 179 4.92 9.66 2.32
C LEU A 179 5.62 11.04 2.40
N GLY A 180 6.54 11.29 1.49
CA GLY A 180 7.27 12.56 1.43
C GLY A 180 8.47 12.67 2.35
N PHE A 181 8.76 11.66 3.15
CA PHE A 181 9.92 11.62 4.06
C PHE A 181 10.92 10.57 3.62
N HIS A 182 12.19 10.85 3.94
CA HIS A 182 13.31 9.91 3.86
C HIS A 182 13.59 9.37 5.27
N SER A 183 13.38 8.07 5.48
CA SER A 183 13.58 7.40 6.77
C SER A 183 14.82 6.51 6.70
N TYR A 184 15.80 6.70 7.57
CA TYR A 184 17.03 5.92 7.58
C TYR A 184 17.50 5.60 9.00
N LEU A 185 18.25 4.50 9.09
CA LEU A 185 18.85 4.01 10.31
C LEU A 185 20.23 4.67 10.51
N THR A 186 20.52 5.15 11.72
CA THR A 186 21.85 5.62 12.11
C THR A 186 22.72 4.45 12.58
N GLU A 187 24.04 4.67 12.68
CA GLU A 187 24.97 3.69 13.24
C GLU A 187 24.62 3.30 14.69
N THR A 188 23.99 4.19 15.44
CA THR A 188 23.53 3.94 16.82
C THR A 188 22.21 3.20 16.92
N GLY A 189 21.58 2.82 15.79
CA GLY A 189 20.29 2.15 15.76
C GLY A 189 19.08 3.07 15.92
N ALA A 190 19.27 4.39 15.89
CA ALA A 190 18.16 5.35 15.85
C ALA A 190 17.63 5.52 14.43
N VAL A 191 16.31 5.67 14.29
CA VAL A 191 15.67 5.97 13.00
C VAL A 191 15.38 7.46 12.90
N ILE A 192 15.94 8.11 11.88
CA ILE A 192 15.72 9.51 11.56
C ILE A 192 14.78 9.61 10.36
N GLN A 193 13.81 10.52 10.44
CA GLN A 193 12.88 10.84 9.34
C GLN A 193 13.07 12.30 8.95
N LYS A 194 13.50 12.55 7.71
CA LYS A 194 13.71 13.88 7.15
C LYS A 194 12.72 14.15 6.04
N LEU A 195 12.11 15.34 6.05
CA LEU A 195 11.25 15.79 4.96
C LEU A 195 12.10 15.92 3.67
N ARG A 196 11.63 15.35 2.58
CA ARG A 196 12.30 15.43 1.28
C ARG A 196 12.20 16.86 0.72
N ARG A 197 13.24 17.32 0.06
CA ARG A 197 13.30 18.68 -0.53
C ARG A 197 12.16 18.92 -1.51
N GLU A 198 11.82 17.95 -2.35
CA GLU A 198 10.70 18.03 -3.31
C GLU A 198 9.34 18.18 -2.60
N SER A 199 9.15 17.52 -1.47
CA SER A 199 7.93 17.62 -0.66
C SER A 199 7.85 18.99 0.04
N ALA A 200 8.97 19.50 0.55
CA ALA A 200 9.04 20.83 1.15
C ALA A 200 8.76 21.97 0.15
N GLN A 201 9.14 21.80 -1.12
CA GLN A 201 8.85 22.78 -2.18
C GLN A 201 7.38 22.83 -2.58
N ARG A 202 6.65 21.70 -2.50
CA ARG A 202 5.21 21.64 -2.81
C ARG A 202 4.32 22.21 -1.70
N MET A 203 4.87 22.41 -0.50
CA MET A 203 4.15 22.98 0.65
C MET A 203 4.30 24.51 0.74
N LYS A 204 5.10 25.13 -0.12
CA LYS A 204 5.25 26.58 -0.30
C LYS A 204 4.37 27.06 -1.44
#